data_ec37512e011e7dc98d95218e236cd696
#
_entry.id   ec37512e011e7dc98d95218e236cd696
#
_cell.length_a   1.000
_cell.length_b   1.000
_cell.length_c   1.000
_cell.angle_alpha   90.00
_cell.angle_beta   90.00
_cell.angle_gamma   90.00
#
_symmetry.space_group_name_H-M   'P 1'
#
loop_
_entity.id
_entity.type
_entity.pdbx_description
1 polymer ?
#
loop_
_entity_poly.entity_id
_entity_poly.type
_entity_poly.pdbx_seq_one_letter_code
_entity_poly.pdbx_strand_id
1 'polypeptide(L)'
;DRLLPVGSVNPLHEIDVRGEIRRVLDLGIRMIKIHPPHQLFAANAYRGELWQLAEIYRECEERGVPVMFHTGTSVFPRARNVFADPMPIDDVAIDFPRLPIILAHAGRPLYGETAFFLARRHRNVYLEISGIPPRHLLRYVPRVADLASKVLWGTDWPSPGVTSPRKNVEEFRALGLGAEVEKQILWDNASRLFP
;
A
#
# COMPACT_ATOMS: atom_id res chain seq x y z
N ASP A 1 -18.38 -7.97 -10.27
CA ASP A 1 -18.63 -6.76 -9.47
C ASP A 1 -17.61 -5.68 -9.77
N ARG A 2 -18.00 -4.41 -9.56
CA ARG A 2 -17.19 -3.24 -9.94
C ARG A 2 -16.36 -2.66 -8.78
N LEU A 3 -16.66 -3.06 -7.56
CA LEU A 3 -16.03 -2.53 -6.36
C LEU A 3 -15.53 -3.70 -5.52
N LEU A 4 -14.30 -3.59 -5.06
CA LEU A 4 -13.69 -4.50 -4.09
C LEU A 4 -13.59 -3.76 -2.75
N PRO A 5 -14.21 -4.28 -1.68
CA PRO A 5 -14.15 -3.63 -0.39
C PRO A 5 -12.77 -3.80 0.27
N VAL A 6 -12.36 -2.76 0.97
CA VAL A 6 -11.12 -2.74 1.77
C VAL A 6 -11.50 -2.64 3.25
N GLY A 7 -10.92 -3.50 4.06
CA GLY A 7 -11.11 -3.51 5.51
C GLY A 7 -9.95 -2.88 6.26
N SER A 8 -10.15 -2.69 7.56
CA SER A 8 -9.11 -2.29 8.49
C SER A 8 -9.40 -2.84 9.88
N VAL A 9 -8.37 -3.22 10.62
CA VAL A 9 -8.44 -3.58 12.04
C VAL A 9 -7.39 -2.76 12.78
N ASN A 10 -7.76 -2.16 13.91
CA ASN A 10 -6.82 -1.43 14.73
C ASN A 10 -6.46 -2.23 15.99
N PRO A 11 -5.28 -2.85 16.04
CA PRO A 11 -4.88 -3.71 17.16
C PRO A 11 -4.74 -2.98 18.50
N LEU A 12 -4.66 -1.65 18.51
CA LEU A 12 -4.63 -0.86 19.77
C LEU A 12 -5.97 -0.78 20.49
N HIS A 13 -7.08 -1.04 19.77
CA HIS A 13 -8.43 -0.86 20.29
C HIS A 13 -9.23 -2.17 20.30
N GLU A 14 -8.65 -3.24 19.78
CA GLU A 14 -9.32 -4.53 19.67
C GLU A 14 -8.79 -5.52 20.72
N ILE A 15 -9.69 -6.14 21.47
CA ILE A 15 -9.33 -7.12 22.51
C ILE A 15 -9.00 -8.47 21.86
N ASP A 16 -9.82 -8.91 20.91
CA ASP A 16 -9.62 -10.13 20.13
C ASP A 16 -9.29 -9.79 18.68
N VAL A 17 -8.05 -9.36 18.44
CA VAL A 17 -7.55 -8.99 17.11
C VAL A 17 -7.67 -10.16 16.13
N ARG A 18 -7.42 -11.39 16.57
CA ARG A 18 -7.50 -12.57 15.71
C ARG A 18 -8.93 -12.87 15.28
N GLY A 19 -9.86 -12.82 16.22
CA GLY A 19 -11.28 -12.99 15.91
C GLY A 19 -11.79 -11.89 14.98
N GLU A 20 -11.41 -10.64 15.26
CA GLU A 20 -11.86 -9.49 14.44
C GLU A 20 -11.31 -9.51 13.02
N ILE A 21 -10.02 -9.81 12.82
CA ILE A 21 -9.47 -9.91 11.45
C ILE A 21 -10.14 -11.03 10.66
N ARG A 22 -10.43 -12.18 11.28
CA ARG A 22 -11.16 -13.27 10.64
C ARG A 22 -12.56 -12.84 10.25
N ARG A 23 -13.29 -12.21 11.18
CA ARG A 23 -14.63 -11.67 10.92
C ARG A 23 -14.63 -10.69 9.74
N VAL A 24 -13.66 -9.77 9.70
CA VAL A 24 -13.52 -8.80 8.61
C VAL A 24 -13.28 -9.51 7.28
N LEU A 25 -12.37 -10.47 7.24
CA LEU A 25 -12.06 -11.22 6.01
C LEU A 25 -13.23 -12.09 5.55
N ASP A 26 -14.01 -12.65 6.48
CA ASP A 26 -15.21 -13.47 6.17
C ASP A 26 -16.35 -12.63 5.54
N LEU A 27 -16.31 -11.29 5.65
CA LEU A 27 -17.21 -10.38 4.93
C LEU A 27 -16.88 -10.26 3.43
N GLY A 28 -15.86 -10.97 2.94
CA GLY A 28 -15.42 -10.90 1.54
C GLY A 28 -14.47 -9.73 1.25
N ILE A 29 -13.83 -9.19 2.30
CA ILE A 29 -12.80 -8.16 2.17
C ILE A 29 -11.61 -8.71 1.39
N ARG A 30 -11.15 -7.96 0.40
CA ARG A 30 -10.08 -8.37 -0.54
C ARG A 30 -8.74 -7.68 -0.27
N MET A 31 -8.68 -6.75 0.65
CA MET A 31 -7.46 -6.06 1.07
C MET A 31 -7.65 -5.47 2.48
N ILE A 32 -6.61 -5.50 3.28
CA ILE A 32 -6.58 -4.81 4.59
C ILE A 32 -5.73 -3.54 4.47
N LYS A 33 -6.29 -2.41 4.90
CA LYS A 33 -5.57 -1.14 5.00
C LYS A 33 -5.08 -0.90 6.41
N ILE A 34 -3.79 -0.59 6.54
CA ILE A 34 -3.15 -0.10 7.77
C ILE A 34 -2.65 1.31 7.50
N HIS A 35 -2.90 2.21 8.44
CA HIS A 35 -2.49 3.61 8.34
C HIS A 35 -1.59 4.00 9.53
N PRO A 36 -0.30 3.61 9.52
CA PRO A 36 0.58 3.77 10.67
C PRO A 36 0.61 5.19 11.26
N PRO A 37 0.69 6.28 10.47
CA PRO A 37 0.65 7.65 11.02
C PRO A 37 -0.60 8.00 11.82
N HIS A 38 -1.75 7.42 11.49
CA HIS A 38 -3.02 7.67 12.18
C HIS A 38 -3.30 6.66 13.29
N GLN A 39 -2.85 5.43 13.11
CA GLN A 39 -2.98 4.37 14.11
C GLN A 39 -1.87 4.42 15.17
N LEU A 40 -0.84 5.26 14.97
CA LEU A 40 0.22 5.59 15.93
C LEU A 40 1.13 4.41 16.31
N PHE A 41 1.43 3.53 15.35
CA PHE A 41 2.41 2.45 15.53
C PHE A 41 3.21 2.21 14.25
N ALA A 42 4.42 1.66 14.37
CA ALA A 42 5.23 1.24 13.23
C ALA A 42 4.72 -0.10 12.67
N ALA A 43 4.93 -0.34 11.37
CA ALA A 43 4.51 -1.59 10.73
C ALA A 43 5.11 -2.85 11.40
N ASN A 44 6.30 -2.76 11.98
CA ASN A 44 6.98 -3.85 12.69
C ASN A 44 6.77 -3.85 14.22
N ALA A 45 5.79 -3.09 14.73
CA ALA A 45 5.53 -2.99 16.18
C ALA A 45 5.17 -4.34 16.83
N TYR A 46 4.80 -5.35 16.04
CA TYR A 46 4.60 -6.73 16.52
C TYR A 46 5.86 -7.37 17.11
N ARG A 47 7.04 -6.88 16.78
CA ARG A 47 8.32 -7.34 17.34
C ARG A 47 8.57 -6.79 18.75
N GLY A 48 7.72 -5.92 19.23
CA GLY A 48 7.75 -5.31 20.56
C GLY A 48 6.41 -5.46 21.29
N GLU A 49 5.86 -4.34 21.72
CA GLU A 49 4.69 -4.34 22.61
C GLU A 49 3.35 -4.62 21.91
N LEU A 50 3.27 -4.49 20.56
CA LEU A 50 2.03 -4.67 19.81
C LEU A 50 2.03 -6.02 19.06
N TRP A 51 2.30 -7.12 19.75
CA TRP A 51 2.37 -8.46 19.17
C TRP A 51 1.10 -8.88 18.39
N GLN A 52 -0.06 -8.35 18.78
CA GLN A 52 -1.34 -8.60 18.13
C GLN A 52 -1.36 -8.21 16.65
N LEU A 53 -0.52 -7.27 16.26
CA LEU A 53 -0.38 -6.87 14.85
C LEU A 53 0.09 -8.04 13.96
N ALA A 54 0.87 -8.97 14.51
CA ALA A 54 1.28 -10.18 13.80
C ALA A 54 0.10 -11.11 13.47
N GLU A 55 -0.99 -11.11 14.27
CA GLU A 55 -2.17 -11.92 13.97
C GLU A 55 -2.87 -11.42 12.69
N ILE A 56 -2.90 -10.09 12.48
CA ILE A 56 -3.43 -9.51 11.24
C ILE A 56 -2.60 -9.99 10.04
N TYR A 57 -1.27 -9.93 10.13
CA TYR A 57 -0.39 -10.33 9.03
C TYR A 57 -0.48 -11.82 8.73
N ARG A 58 -0.53 -12.69 9.75
CA ARG A 58 -0.70 -14.14 9.57
C ARG A 58 -2.02 -14.49 8.86
N GLU A 59 -3.14 -13.98 9.35
CA GLU A 59 -4.44 -14.27 8.75
C GLU A 59 -4.51 -13.76 7.30
N CYS A 60 -3.92 -12.59 7.02
CA CYS A 60 -3.83 -12.07 5.67
C CYS A 60 -2.90 -12.93 4.78
N GLU A 61 -1.74 -13.34 5.30
CA GLU A 61 -0.81 -14.22 4.58
C GLU A 61 -1.41 -15.59 4.27
N GLU A 62 -2.07 -16.20 5.26
CA GLU A 62 -2.71 -17.51 5.12
C GLU A 62 -3.83 -17.51 4.07
N ARG A 63 -4.58 -16.41 4.00
CA ARG A 63 -5.69 -16.24 3.05
C ARG A 63 -5.27 -15.58 1.71
N GLY A 64 -4.00 -15.21 1.57
CA GLY A 64 -3.49 -14.52 0.38
C GLY A 64 -4.09 -13.13 0.17
N VAL A 65 -4.56 -12.48 1.25
CA VAL A 65 -5.16 -11.14 1.20
C VAL A 65 -4.06 -10.09 1.37
N PRO A 66 -3.89 -9.16 0.42
CA PRO A 66 -2.88 -8.11 0.52
C PRO A 66 -3.10 -7.18 1.72
N VAL A 67 -1.99 -6.74 2.33
CA VAL A 67 -1.99 -5.64 3.30
C VAL A 67 -1.41 -4.39 2.65
N MET A 68 -2.20 -3.32 2.61
CA MET A 68 -1.77 -2.01 2.12
C MET A 68 -1.41 -1.11 3.31
N PHE A 69 -0.19 -0.63 3.34
CA PHE A 69 0.28 0.37 4.30
C PHE A 69 0.23 1.77 3.69
N HIS A 70 -0.30 2.73 4.44
CA HIS A 70 -0.04 4.12 4.12
C HIS A 70 1.45 4.40 4.34
N THR A 71 2.12 4.90 3.32
CA THR A 71 3.52 5.32 3.37
C THR A 71 3.67 6.74 2.81
N GLY A 72 4.70 7.44 3.26
CA GLY A 72 4.81 8.85 2.95
C GLY A 72 4.00 9.73 3.91
N THR A 73 4.13 11.05 3.76
CA THR A 73 3.59 11.98 4.76
C THR A 73 2.07 12.10 4.68
N SER A 74 1.44 12.18 5.85
CA SER A 74 0.06 12.61 6.01
C SER A 74 0.01 14.08 6.44
N VAL A 75 -0.88 14.86 5.82
CA VAL A 75 -1.11 16.28 6.16
C VAL A 75 -2.25 16.46 7.15
N PHE A 76 -2.96 15.38 7.50
CA PHE A 76 -4.10 15.45 8.42
C PHE A 76 -3.66 15.72 9.86
N PRO A 77 -4.45 16.48 10.61
CA PRO A 77 -4.18 16.71 12.03
C PRO A 77 -4.05 15.40 12.82
N ARG A 78 -3.13 15.40 13.79
CA ARG A 78 -2.83 14.27 14.68
C ARG A 78 -2.08 13.09 14.03
N ALA A 79 -1.84 13.08 12.72
CA ALA A 79 -0.96 12.11 12.11
C ALA A 79 0.47 12.26 12.63
N ARG A 80 1.13 11.16 12.96
CA ARG A 80 2.53 11.13 13.37
C ARG A 80 3.40 10.60 12.23
N ASN A 81 4.00 11.49 11.46
CA ASN A 81 4.74 11.15 10.25
C ASN A 81 6.03 10.34 10.49
N VAL A 82 6.47 10.21 11.73
CA VAL A 82 7.53 9.25 12.09
C VAL A 82 7.13 7.81 11.76
N PHE A 83 5.84 7.49 11.80
CA PHE A 83 5.30 6.17 11.42
C PHE A 83 5.02 6.03 9.92
N ALA A 84 5.25 7.09 9.13
CA ALA A 84 5.04 7.08 7.68
C ALA A 84 6.25 6.54 6.90
N ASP A 85 7.40 6.37 7.56
CA ASP A 85 8.58 5.74 6.99
C ASP A 85 8.28 4.27 6.67
N PRO A 86 8.46 3.82 5.42
CA PRO A 86 8.24 2.43 5.06
C PRO A 86 9.34 1.48 5.54
N MET A 87 10.49 1.94 6.06
CA MET A 87 11.59 1.04 6.44
C MET A 87 11.17 -0.08 7.42
N PRO A 88 10.29 0.13 8.42
CA PRO A 88 9.80 -0.96 9.27
C PRO A 88 9.09 -2.10 8.52
N ILE A 89 8.68 -1.88 7.26
CA ILE A 89 8.06 -2.92 6.42
C ILE A 89 9.09 -3.92 5.91
N ASP A 90 10.39 -3.61 5.97
CA ASP A 90 11.47 -4.58 5.70
C ASP A 90 11.34 -5.82 6.58
N ASP A 91 11.13 -5.62 7.89
CA ASP A 91 10.89 -6.71 8.84
C ASP A 91 9.61 -7.50 8.48
N VAL A 92 8.53 -6.81 8.16
CA VAL A 92 7.26 -7.46 7.79
C VAL A 92 7.42 -8.34 6.55
N ALA A 93 8.14 -7.84 5.55
CA ALA A 93 8.36 -8.59 4.30
C ALA A 93 9.25 -9.83 4.50
N ILE A 94 10.17 -9.79 5.48
CA ILE A 94 11.03 -10.92 5.86
C ILE A 94 10.25 -11.96 6.68
N ASP A 95 9.51 -11.50 7.69
CA ASP A 95 8.82 -12.37 8.65
C ASP A 95 7.55 -13.00 8.04
N PHE A 96 6.95 -12.34 7.04
CA PHE A 96 5.75 -12.79 6.30
C PHE A 96 6.00 -12.83 4.78
N PRO A 97 6.83 -13.77 4.29
CA PRO A 97 7.34 -13.74 2.91
C PRO A 97 6.29 -14.03 1.82
N ARG A 98 5.14 -14.59 2.18
CA ARG A 98 4.03 -14.84 1.26
C ARG A 98 2.95 -13.76 1.31
N LEU A 99 3.00 -12.86 2.30
CA LEU A 99 2.07 -11.76 2.44
C LEU A 99 2.28 -10.74 1.31
N PRO A 100 1.31 -10.48 0.42
CA PRO A 100 1.44 -9.38 -0.52
C PRO A 100 1.34 -8.04 0.23
N ILE A 101 2.34 -7.20 0.10
CA ILE A 101 2.45 -5.92 0.79
C ILE A 101 2.40 -4.79 -0.22
N ILE A 102 1.52 -3.82 -0.03
CA ILE A 102 1.34 -2.67 -0.93
C ILE A 102 1.73 -1.39 -0.18
N LEU A 103 2.70 -0.65 -0.72
CA LEU A 103 3.12 0.64 -0.21
C LEU A 103 2.32 1.75 -0.90
N ALA A 104 1.24 2.20 -0.24
CA ALA A 104 0.41 3.27 -0.78
C ALA A 104 1.19 4.57 -0.89
N HIS A 105 0.98 5.28 -2.00
CA HIS A 105 1.61 6.58 -2.30
C HIS A 105 3.13 6.52 -2.52
N ALA A 106 3.70 5.29 -2.66
CA ALA A 106 5.13 5.07 -2.92
C ALA A 106 6.08 5.90 -2.02
N GLY A 107 5.70 6.13 -0.76
CA GLY A 107 6.53 6.85 0.21
C GLY A 107 6.61 8.37 0.03
N ARG A 108 5.80 8.97 -0.87
CA ARG A 108 5.88 10.40 -1.18
C ARG A 108 5.65 11.29 0.04
N PRO A 109 6.20 12.52 0.09
CA PRO A 109 7.32 13.01 -0.72
C PRO A 109 8.69 12.67 -0.14
N LEU A 110 8.78 12.18 1.11
CA LEU A 110 10.04 12.09 1.86
C LEU A 110 10.71 10.72 1.78
N TYR A 111 9.97 9.63 1.53
CA TYR A 111 10.44 8.25 1.68
C TYR A 111 10.41 7.45 0.37
N GLY A 112 10.39 8.13 -0.78
CA GLY A 112 10.30 7.49 -2.11
C GLY A 112 11.43 6.51 -2.38
N GLU A 113 12.68 6.87 -2.05
CA GLU A 113 13.85 6.00 -2.21
C GLU A 113 13.74 4.74 -1.33
N THR A 114 13.28 4.89 -0.09
CA THR A 114 13.07 3.75 0.81
C THR A 114 11.99 2.81 0.28
N ALA A 115 10.86 3.37 -0.16
CA ALA A 115 9.78 2.57 -0.74
C ALA A 115 10.23 1.84 -2.02
N PHE A 116 10.97 2.53 -2.90
CA PHE A 116 11.54 1.93 -4.11
C PHE A 116 12.54 0.80 -3.77
N PHE A 117 13.41 1.03 -2.80
CA PHE A 117 14.36 0.02 -2.32
C PHE A 117 13.63 -1.24 -1.84
N LEU A 118 12.62 -1.10 -0.99
CA LEU A 118 11.84 -2.22 -0.45
C LEU A 118 11.13 -3.01 -1.55
N ALA A 119 10.48 -2.33 -2.48
CA ALA A 119 9.80 -2.98 -3.61
C ALA A 119 10.78 -3.73 -4.52
N ARG A 120 12.01 -3.22 -4.68
CA ARG A 120 13.08 -3.88 -5.45
C ARG A 120 13.67 -5.07 -4.70
N ARG A 121 13.83 -4.96 -3.37
CA ARG A 121 14.44 -5.99 -2.52
C ARG A 121 13.54 -7.20 -2.34
N HIS A 122 12.25 -7.00 -2.04
CA HIS A 122 11.31 -8.04 -1.63
C HIS A 122 10.36 -8.42 -2.76
N ARG A 123 10.19 -9.72 -3.01
CA ARG A 123 9.29 -10.22 -4.07
C ARG A 123 7.83 -9.91 -3.79
N ASN A 124 7.44 -9.85 -2.51
CA ASN A 124 6.09 -9.65 -2.03
C ASN A 124 5.72 -8.19 -1.76
N VAL A 125 6.62 -7.22 -2.04
CA VAL A 125 6.36 -5.79 -1.84
C VAL A 125 6.09 -5.10 -3.17
N TYR A 126 5.01 -4.31 -3.22
CA TYR A 126 4.51 -3.56 -4.38
C TYR A 126 4.42 -2.08 -4.05
N LEU A 127 4.63 -1.21 -5.04
CA LEU A 127 4.36 0.23 -4.94
C LEU A 127 2.95 0.53 -5.43
N GLU A 128 2.23 1.40 -4.76
CA GLU A 128 0.99 1.97 -5.27
C GLU A 128 1.17 3.49 -5.36
N ILE A 129 0.84 4.08 -6.52
CA ILE A 129 1.27 5.42 -6.89
C ILE A 129 0.16 6.49 -6.79
N SER A 130 -0.93 6.20 -6.08
CA SER A 130 -1.96 7.19 -5.81
C SER A 130 -1.46 8.37 -4.98
N GLY A 131 -2.20 9.46 -4.98
CA GLY A 131 -1.83 10.66 -4.24
C GLY A 131 -0.55 11.35 -4.77
N ILE A 132 0.04 10.85 -5.87
CA ILE A 132 1.08 11.52 -6.65
C ILE A 132 0.41 12.06 -7.91
N PRO A 133 0.35 13.39 -8.13
CA PRO A 133 -0.15 13.90 -9.41
C PRO A 133 0.67 13.29 -10.56
N PRO A 134 0.04 12.68 -11.58
CA PRO A 134 0.78 11.92 -12.60
C PRO A 134 1.91 12.74 -13.28
N ARG A 135 1.69 14.02 -13.53
CA ARG A 135 2.73 14.92 -14.09
C ARG A 135 3.99 15.05 -13.22
N HIS A 136 3.90 14.64 -11.93
CA HIS A 136 5.03 14.66 -10.99
C HIS A 136 5.57 13.28 -10.67
N LEU A 137 4.97 12.21 -11.24
CA LEU A 137 5.35 10.83 -10.93
C LEU A 137 6.86 10.59 -11.10
N LEU A 138 7.41 10.99 -12.25
CA LEU A 138 8.83 10.78 -12.53
C LEU A 138 9.78 11.65 -11.66
N ARG A 139 9.25 12.64 -10.97
CA ARG A 139 10.02 13.38 -9.96
C ARG A 139 10.14 12.60 -8.65
N TYR A 140 9.06 11.89 -8.23
CA TYR A 140 9.03 11.15 -6.97
C TYR A 140 9.49 9.70 -7.12
N VAL A 141 9.23 9.10 -8.29
CA VAL A 141 9.61 7.73 -8.61
C VAL A 141 10.25 7.71 -10.01
N PRO A 142 11.48 8.26 -10.17
CA PRO A 142 12.11 8.47 -11.48
C PRO A 142 12.35 7.17 -12.25
N ARG A 143 12.46 6.06 -11.55
CA ARG A 143 12.71 4.73 -12.09
C ARG A 143 11.48 3.81 -12.03
N VAL A 144 10.27 4.37 -12.09
CA VAL A 144 9.02 3.61 -11.99
C VAL A 144 8.92 2.49 -13.04
N ALA A 145 9.43 2.73 -14.25
CA ALA A 145 9.43 1.73 -15.31
C ALA A 145 10.32 0.50 -15.01
N ASP A 146 11.39 0.65 -14.23
CA ASP A 146 12.27 -0.47 -13.84
C ASP A 146 11.52 -1.49 -12.94
N LEU A 147 10.46 -1.06 -12.29
CA LEU A 147 9.62 -1.87 -11.42
C LEU A 147 8.17 -2.01 -11.95
N ALA A 148 7.95 -1.81 -13.25
CA ALA A 148 6.61 -1.80 -13.84
C ALA A 148 5.74 -2.98 -13.40
N SER A 149 6.30 -4.20 -13.30
CA SER A 149 5.60 -5.41 -12.86
C SER A 149 5.19 -5.43 -11.38
N LYS A 150 5.59 -4.43 -10.60
CA LYS A 150 5.35 -4.31 -9.15
C LYS A 150 4.72 -2.98 -8.76
N VAL A 151 4.31 -2.18 -9.74
CA VAL A 151 3.64 -0.90 -9.51
C VAL A 151 2.15 -1.04 -9.78
N LEU A 152 1.34 -0.51 -8.87
CA LEU A 152 -0.11 -0.48 -8.95
C LEU A 152 -0.57 0.96 -9.18
N TRP A 153 -1.55 1.12 -10.06
CA TRP A 153 -2.22 2.38 -10.27
C TRP A 153 -3.31 2.60 -9.22
N GLY A 154 -3.39 3.82 -8.72
CA GLY A 154 -4.48 4.32 -7.90
C GLY A 154 -4.62 5.83 -8.06
N THR A 155 -5.72 6.40 -7.62
CA THR A 155 -5.98 7.84 -7.68
C THR A 155 -6.05 8.50 -6.32
N ASP A 156 -6.42 7.74 -5.29
CA ASP A 156 -6.77 8.26 -3.95
C ASP A 156 -7.93 9.28 -4.00
N TRP A 157 -8.78 9.17 -5.06
CA TRP A 157 -9.97 10.02 -5.17
C TRP A 157 -10.96 9.72 -4.02
N PRO A 158 -11.56 10.74 -3.38
CA PRO A 158 -11.61 12.18 -3.70
C PRO A 158 -10.57 13.06 -2.97
N SER A 159 -9.36 12.58 -2.81
CA SER A 159 -8.26 13.34 -2.17
C SER A 159 -8.01 14.70 -2.83
N PRO A 160 -7.50 15.68 -2.05
CA PRO A 160 -7.12 16.97 -2.59
C PRO A 160 -6.15 16.85 -3.78
N GLY A 161 -6.45 17.57 -4.85
CA GLY A 161 -5.65 17.57 -6.09
C GLY A 161 -6.05 16.50 -7.12
N VAL A 162 -6.96 15.58 -6.79
CA VAL A 162 -7.53 14.63 -7.75
C VAL A 162 -8.91 15.11 -8.19
N THR A 163 -8.97 15.79 -9.32
CA THR A 163 -10.24 16.36 -9.84
C THR A 163 -11.16 15.31 -10.45
N SER A 164 -10.58 14.27 -11.05
CA SER A 164 -11.29 13.18 -11.70
C SER A 164 -10.36 11.98 -11.88
N PRO A 165 -10.81 10.74 -11.54
CA PRO A 165 -10.06 9.53 -11.84
C PRO A 165 -9.72 9.39 -13.33
N ARG A 166 -10.65 9.73 -14.21
CA ARG A 166 -10.44 9.67 -15.67
C ARG A 166 -9.30 10.58 -16.12
N LYS A 167 -9.34 11.85 -15.71
CA LYS A 167 -8.29 12.82 -16.04
C LYS A 167 -6.93 12.36 -15.49
N ASN A 168 -6.91 11.76 -14.32
CA ASN A 168 -5.71 11.23 -13.70
C ASN A 168 -5.07 10.12 -14.54
N VAL A 169 -5.88 9.20 -15.12
CA VAL A 169 -5.39 8.18 -16.07
C VAL A 169 -4.87 8.82 -17.38
N GLU A 170 -5.57 9.82 -17.90
CA GLU A 170 -5.16 10.53 -19.12
C GLU A 170 -3.79 11.21 -18.92
N GLU A 171 -3.59 11.88 -17.78
CA GLU A 171 -2.31 12.50 -17.42
C GLU A 171 -1.19 11.45 -17.23
N PHE A 172 -1.51 10.27 -16.67
CA PHE A 172 -0.53 9.18 -16.53
C PHE A 172 -0.08 8.66 -17.91
N ARG A 173 -1.01 8.41 -18.82
CA ARG A 173 -0.69 7.98 -20.19
C ARG A 173 0.13 9.01 -20.95
N ALA A 174 -0.09 10.29 -20.69
CA ALA A 174 0.68 11.37 -21.29
C ALA A 174 2.16 11.40 -20.88
N LEU A 175 2.57 10.60 -19.86
CA LEU A 175 3.98 10.44 -19.50
C LEU A 175 4.77 9.66 -20.54
N GLY A 176 4.12 8.88 -21.41
CA GLY A 176 4.76 8.15 -22.50
C GLY A 176 5.70 7.04 -22.02
N LEU A 177 5.35 6.32 -20.97
CA LEU A 177 6.18 5.22 -20.42
C LEU A 177 6.25 3.98 -21.33
N GLY A 178 5.43 3.94 -22.38
CA GLY A 178 5.31 2.82 -23.29
C GLY A 178 4.15 1.87 -22.94
N ALA A 179 3.51 1.33 -23.98
CA ALA A 179 2.25 0.60 -23.86
C ALA A 179 2.31 -0.61 -22.89
N GLU A 180 3.44 -1.33 -22.89
CA GLU A 180 3.62 -2.50 -22.00
C GLU A 180 3.72 -2.08 -20.53
N VAL A 181 4.50 -1.04 -20.23
CA VAL A 181 4.64 -0.49 -18.87
C VAL A 181 3.29 0.06 -18.39
N GLU A 182 2.60 0.81 -19.23
CA GLU A 182 1.28 1.35 -18.90
C GLU A 182 0.26 0.25 -18.61
N LYS A 183 0.22 -0.81 -19.44
CA LYS A 183 -0.67 -1.95 -19.25
C LYS A 183 -0.40 -2.67 -17.91
N GLN A 184 0.86 -2.92 -17.61
CA GLN A 184 1.24 -3.55 -16.34
C GLN A 184 0.77 -2.72 -15.13
N ILE A 185 1.05 -1.43 -15.12
CA ILE A 185 0.74 -0.54 -14.01
C ILE A 185 -0.77 -0.32 -13.87
N LEU A 186 -1.48 -0.08 -14.98
CA LEU A 186 -2.90 0.24 -14.96
C LEU A 186 -3.81 -0.97 -14.73
N TRP A 187 -3.35 -2.18 -15.07
CA TRP A 187 -4.22 -3.35 -15.08
C TRP A 187 -3.59 -4.64 -14.59
N ASP A 188 -2.53 -5.16 -15.24
CA ASP A 188 -2.08 -6.53 -15.07
C ASP A 188 -1.67 -6.85 -13.63
N ASN A 189 -1.02 -5.90 -12.95
CA ASN A 189 -0.53 -6.11 -11.59
C ASN A 189 -1.69 -6.20 -10.59
N ALA A 190 -2.69 -5.32 -10.72
CA ALA A 190 -3.88 -5.37 -9.88
C ALA A 190 -4.69 -6.65 -10.12
N SER A 191 -4.86 -7.05 -11.39
CA SER A 191 -5.59 -8.28 -11.75
C SER A 191 -4.94 -9.55 -11.21
N ARG A 192 -3.62 -9.57 -11.02
CA ARG A 192 -2.91 -10.69 -10.37
C ARG A 192 -3.09 -10.73 -8.86
N LEU A 193 -3.17 -9.57 -8.22
CA LEU A 193 -3.34 -9.49 -6.77
C LEU A 193 -4.79 -9.64 -6.32
N PHE A 194 -5.73 -9.33 -7.21
CA PHE A 194 -7.17 -9.36 -6.95
C PHE A 194 -7.90 -10.17 -8.04
N PRO A 195 -7.66 -11.49 -8.12
CA PRO A 195 -8.26 -12.37 -9.12
C PRO A 195 -9.78 -12.50 -8.99
#